data_6100adad5fd34183755db6ea64c744ce
#
_entry.id   6100adad5fd34183755db6ea64c744ce
#
_cell.length_a   1.000
_cell.length_b   1.000
_cell.length_c   1.000
_cell.angle_alpha   90.00
_cell.angle_beta   90.00
_cell.angle_gamma   90.00
#
_symmetry.space_group_name_H-M   'P 1'
#
loop_
_entity.id
_entity.type
_entity.pdbx_description
1 polymer ?
#
loop_
_entity_poly.entity_id
_entity_poly.type
_entity_poly.pdbx_seq_one_letter_code
_entity_poly.pdbx_strand_id
1 'polypeptide(L)'
;SGPKSAGGPAVLIDPMVDGLSLEPLYDLFRHKATVKVFHAARQDLEIFFHDAGVFPDPLFDTQIAAMVCGFGEQVGYETLVKKIARQPLDKSSRFTDWSHRPLSEAQATYALADVTHLRAIYEYLTAQLDKTGRASWVAEEVAVLLDPETYITRPDEAWERVRTRSGSPRFLAIVRELARFRESYAQERDVPRSRVYKDDALIELASTKPLTEGDLAKSRLLLREGRRGDIAAGILAAVKAGLETRDLPKPAPDEPGRPGNAALAELLRVLLKAKADAASVAPKLIASAADLDAIASGGRDLPALSGWRAEVFGNDALRLAAGEIALSAQDGAVKVVEVH
;
A
#
# COMPACT_ATOMS: atom_id res chain seq x y z
N SER A 1 -18.36 -29.50 20.93
CA SER A 1 -19.36 -28.42 20.79
C SER A 1 -18.65 -27.10 21.08
N GLY A 2 -18.21 -26.41 20.00
CA GLY A 2 -17.68 -25.05 20.08
C GLY A 2 -18.80 -24.06 20.46
N PRO A 3 -18.47 -22.89 21.03
CA PRO A 3 -19.46 -21.90 21.41
C PRO A 3 -20.21 -21.45 20.15
N LYS A 4 -21.53 -21.55 20.19
CA LYS A 4 -22.39 -20.97 19.17
C LYS A 4 -22.20 -19.45 19.25
N SER A 5 -21.50 -18.85 18.26
CA SER A 5 -21.37 -17.40 18.18
C SER A 5 -22.77 -16.82 17.92
N ALA A 6 -23.31 -16.09 18.88
CA ALA A 6 -24.43 -15.21 18.66
C ALA A 6 -23.95 -14.04 17.79
N GLY A 7 -23.79 -14.26 16.50
CA GLY A 7 -23.55 -13.21 15.52
C GLY A 7 -24.85 -12.42 15.36
N GLY A 8 -24.78 -11.10 15.51
CA GLY A 8 -25.87 -10.23 15.08
C GLY A 8 -26.14 -10.41 13.58
N PRO A 9 -27.28 -9.96 13.06
CA PRO A 9 -27.57 -10.02 11.63
C PRO A 9 -26.56 -9.18 10.87
N ALA A 10 -26.06 -9.71 9.74
CA ALA A 10 -25.33 -8.92 8.79
C ALA A 10 -26.30 -8.00 8.04
N VAL A 11 -25.91 -6.73 7.84
CA VAL A 11 -26.72 -5.73 7.15
C VAL A 11 -25.92 -5.09 6.02
N LEU A 12 -26.62 -4.66 4.98
CA LEU A 12 -26.04 -3.84 3.91
C LEU A 12 -26.44 -2.38 4.14
N ILE A 13 -25.47 -1.50 4.06
CA ILE A 13 -25.66 -0.05 4.04
C ILE A 13 -25.30 0.42 2.63
N ASP A 14 -26.26 0.98 1.91
CA ASP A 14 -26.05 1.51 0.56
C ASP A 14 -25.80 3.02 0.64
N PRO A 15 -24.55 3.48 0.49
CA PRO A 15 -24.21 4.89 0.60
C PRO A 15 -24.74 5.73 -0.57
N MET A 16 -25.23 5.09 -1.64
CA MET A 16 -25.77 5.79 -2.82
C MET A 16 -27.26 6.14 -2.69
N VAL A 17 -27.89 5.81 -1.56
CA VAL A 17 -29.28 6.19 -1.30
C VAL A 17 -29.37 7.66 -0.91
N ASP A 18 -30.15 8.42 -1.67
CA ASP A 18 -30.36 9.85 -1.41
C ASP A 18 -30.85 10.09 0.03
N GLY A 19 -30.21 11.01 0.74
CA GLY A 19 -30.59 11.41 2.10
C GLY A 19 -30.18 10.43 3.20
N LEU A 20 -29.47 9.35 2.89
CA LEU A 20 -28.89 8.47 3.91
C LEU A 20 -27.71 9.17 4.58
N SER A 21 -27.76 9.31 5.92
CA SER A 21 -26.62 9.78 6.69
C SER A 21 -25.75 8.61 7.14
N LEU A 22 -24.45 8.70 6.89
CA LEU A 22 -23.45 7.75 7.39
C LEU A 22 -22.90 8.15 8.77
N GLU A 23 -23.34 9.25 9.37
CA GLU A 23 -22.83 9.72 10.66
C GLU A 23 -22.96 8.68 11.78
N PRO A 24 -24.04 7.87 11.89
CA PRO A 24 -24.08 6.80 12.88
C PRO A 24 -22.98 5.73 12.70
N LEU A 25 -22.54 5.47 11.46
CA LEU A 25 -21.43 4.58 11.17
C LEU A 25 -20.10 5.22 11.60
N TYR A 26 -19.92 6.51 11.34
CA TYR A 26 -18.72 7.24 11.76
C TYR A 26 -18.63 7.39 13.29
N ASP A 27 -19.76 7.52 13.99
CA ASP A 27 -19.80 7.46 15.44
C ASP A 27 -19.36 6.09 15.97
N LEU A 28 -19.79 5.02 15.32
CA LEU A 28 -19.29 3.67 15.64
C LEU A 28 -17.78 3.55 15.40
N PHE A 29 -17.24 4.17 14.34
CA PHE A 29 -15.79 4.17 14.08
C PHE A 29 -15.01 4.88 15.19
N ARG A 30 -15.54 5.97 15.72
CA ARG A 30 -14.94 6.72 16.85
C ARG A 30 -15.05 5.99 18.19
N HIS A 31 -15.96 5.00 18.32
CA HIS A 31 -16.24 4.33 19.58
C HIS A 31 -15.11 3.38 20.00
N LYS A 32 -14.28 3.83 20.96
CA LYS A 32 -13.04 3.17 21.38
C LYS A 32 -13.20 1.78 22.03
N ALA A 33 -14.37 1.49 22.61
CA ALA A 33 -14.63 0.19 23.26
C ALA A 33 -15.00 -0.92 22.26
N THR A 34 -15.29 -0.57 20.99
CA THR A 34 -15.68 -1.54 19.96
C THR A 34 -14.55 -1.69 18.95
N VAL A 35 -13.99 -2.88 18.80
CA VAL A 35 -13.02 -3.20 17.76
C VAL A 35 -13.73 -3.30 16.42
N LYS A 36 -13.23 -2.58 15.42
CA LYS A 36 -13.71 -2.64 14.03
C LYS A 36 -12.82 -3.60 13.26
N VAL A 37 -13.42 -4.68 12.78
CA VAL A 37 -12.70 -5.77 12.10
C VAL A 37 -12.90 -5.65 10.60
N PHE A 38 -11.79 -5.58 9.88
CA PHE A 38 -11.74 -5.50 8.42
C PHE A 38 -10.85 -6.61 7.84
N HIS A 39 -10.87 -6.73 6.52
CA HIS A 39 -9.92 -7.53 5.76
C HIS A 39 -9.34 -6.71 4.62
N ALA A 40 -8.02 -6.46 4.64
CA ALA A 40 -7.32 -5.62 3.67
C ALA A 40 -7.88 -4.18 3.60
N ALA A 41 -8.05 -3.55 4.75
CA ALA A 41 -8.80 -2.32 4.98
C ALA A 41 -8.29 -1.07 4.23
N ARG A 42 -7.06 -1.06 3.70
CA ARG A 42 -6.41 0.15 3.20
C ARG A 42 -7.29 0.98 2.25
N GLN A 43 -8.00 0.33 1.31
CA GLN A 43 -8.84 1.04 0.33
C GLN A 43 -10.12 1.57 0.98
N ASP A 44 -10.70 0.83 1.92
CA ASP A 44 -11.88 1.27 2.66
C ASP A 44 -11.55 2.48 3.54
N LEU A 45 -10.39 2.45 4.21
CA LEU A 45 -9.91 3.55 5.05
C LEU A 45 -9.65 4.82 4.24
N GLU A 46 -9.13 4.70 3.01
CA GLU A 46 -8.96 5.83 2.09
C GLU A 46 -10.30 6.51 1.80
N ILE A 47 -11.36 5.72 1.54
CA ILE A 47 -12.71 6.24 1.31
C ILE A 47 -13.23 6.97 2.55
N PHE A 48 -13.18 6.35 3.73
CA PHE A 48 -13.66 6.96 4.97
C PHE A 48 -12.88 8.22 5.35
N PHE A 49 -11.58 8.23 5.11
CA PHE A 49 -10.74 9.40 5.35
C PHE A 49 -11.12 10.57 4.44
N HIS A 50 -11.33 10.32 3.15
CA HIS A 50 -11.70 11.37 2.20
C HIS A 50 -13.15 11.85 2.38
N ASP A 51 -14.06 10.96 2.79
CA ASP A 51 -15.46 11.29 2.98
C ASP A 51 -15.72 12.06 4.28
N ALA A 52 -15.13 11.64 5.38
CA ALA A 52 -15.46 12.16 6.72
C ALA A 52 -14.23 12.49 7.60
N GLY A 53 -12.99 12.28 7.14
CA GLY A 53 -11.80 12.47 7.95
C GLY A 53 -11.73 11.53 9.15
N VAL A 54 -12.35 10.36 9.08
CA VAL A 54 -12.52 9.43 10.21
C VAL A 54 -11.89 8.09 9.89
N PHE A 55 -11.17 7.53 10.87
CA PHE A 55 -10.72 6.14 10.84
C PHE A 55 -11.47 5.28 11.86
N PRO A 56 -11.77 4.01 11.53
CA PRO A 56 -12.26 3.05 12.50
C PRO A 56 -11.16 2.70 13.51
N ASP A 57 -11.25 3.22 14.73
CA ASP A 57 -10.28 3.00 15.78
C ASP A 57 -10.97 2.59 17.09
N PRO A 58 -10.58 1.45 17.72
CA PRO A 58 -9.52 0.51 17.33
C PRO A 58 -9.86 -0.32 16.10
N LEU A 59 -8.88 -0.49 15.21
CA LEU A 59 -8.95 -1.28 13.98
C LEU A 59 -8.25 -2.63 14.18
N PHE A 60 -8.82 -3.70 13.61
CA PHE A 60 -8.17 -4.98 13.44
C PHE A 60 -8.27 -5.41 11.97
N ASP A 61 -7.13 -5.46 11.26
CA ASP A 61 -7.07 -5.95 9.89
C ASP A 61 -6.69 -7.43 9.88
N THR A 62 -7.62 -8.28 9.44
CA THR A 62 -7.42 -9.73 9.41
C THR A 62 -6.38 -10.18 8.39
N GLN A 63 -6.09 -9.38 7.35
CA GLN A 63 -5.01 -9.69 6.41
C GLN A 63 -3.63 -9.47 7.07
N ILE A 64 -3.44 -8.35 7.75
CA ILE A 64 -2.22 -8.06 8.52
C ILE A 64 -2.02 -9.11 9.60
N ALA A 65 -3.04 -9.36 10.41
CA ALA A 65 -2.97 -10.37 11.46
C ALA A 65 -2.61 -11.76 10.92
N ALA A 66 -3.17 -12.16 9.77
CA ALA A 66 -2.85 -13.41 9.11
C ALA A 66 -1.39 -13.48 8.62
N MET A 67 -0.82 -12.36 8.12
CA MET A 67 0.59 -12.28 7.74
C MET A 67 1.52 -12.51 8.95
N VAL A 68 1.19 -11.90 10.09
CA VAL A 68 1.89 -12.09 11.38
C VAL A 68 1.73 -13.51 11.92
N CYS A 69 0.59 -14.16 11.67
CA CYS A 69 0.32 -15.55 12.05
C CYS A 69 0.84 -16.60 11.06
N GLY A 70 1.56 -16.20 10.00
CA GLY A 70 2.19 -17.14 9.06
C GLY A 70 1.30 -17.71 7.97
N PHE A 71 0.16 -17.10 7.68
CA PHE A 71 -0.72 -17.54 6.59
C PHE A 71 -0.19 -17.20 5.20
N GLY A 72 0.91 -16.46 5.10
CA GLY A 72 1.53 -16.03 3.85
C GLY A 72 1.31 -14.54 3.58
N GLU A 73 1.88 -14.07 2.44
CA GLU A 73 1.80 -12.65 2.04
C GLU A 73 0.43 -12.33 1.46
N GLN A 74 -0.18 -11.23 1.94
CA GLN A 74 -1.42 -10.66 1.41
C GLN A 74 -2.52 -11.72 1.15
N VAL A 75 -2.66 -12.65 2.10
CA VAL A 75 -3.63 -13.72 1.98
C VAL A 75 -5.04 -13.14 1.82
N GLY A 76 -5.77 -13.60 0.79
CA GLY A 76 -7.13 -13.13 0.52
C GLY A 76 -8.16 -13.73 1.49
N TYR A 77 -9.25 -13.00 1.69
CA TYR A 77 -10.35 -13.36 2.59
C TYR A 77 -10.85 -14.80 2.40
N GLU A 78 -11.11 -15.20 1.16
CA GLU A 78 -11.54 -16.57 0.84
C GLU A 78 -10.59 -17.65 1.36
N THR A 79 -9.28 -17.41 1.23
CA THR A 79 -8.29 -18.38 1.74
C THR A 79 -8.39 -18.52 3.25
N LEU A 80 -8.61 -17.41 3.97
CA LEU A 80 -8.83 -17.45 5.42
C LEU A 80 -10.15 -18.12 5.77
N VAL A 81 -11.24 -17.82 5.07
CA VAL A 81 -12.54 -18.48 5.27
C VAL A 81 -12.40 -19.98 5.07
N LYS A 82 -11.76 -20.42 3.97
CA LYS A 82 -11.54 -21.85 3.71
C LYS A 82 -10.69 -22.53 4.77
N LYS A 83 -9.58 -21.88 5.19
CA LYS A 83 -8.63 -22.48 6.15
C LYS A 83 -9.15 -22.45 7.59
N ILE A 84 -9.84 -21.39 8.02
CA ILE A 84 -10.24 -21.14 9.40
C ILE A 84 -11.70 -21.49 9.61
N ALA A 85 -12.61 -20.89 8.83
CA ALA A 85 -14.04 -21.12 8.96
C ALA A 85 -14.51 -22.43 8.27
N ARG A 86 -13.69 -23.02 7.39
CA ARG A 86 -13.97 -24.25 6.64
C ARG A 86 -15.26 -24.16 5.81
N GLN A 87 -15.53 -23.00 5.27
CA GLN A 87 -16.71 -22.72 4.45
C GLN A 87 -16.28 -22.34 3.01
N PRO A 88 -17.07 -22.67 1.99
CA PRO A 88 -16.91 -22.14 0.65
C PRO A 88 -17.42 -20.70 0.58
N LEU A 89 -16.86 -19.89 -0.31
CA LEU A 89 -17.38 -18.57 -0.68
C LEU A 89 -17.78 -18.57 -2.15
N ASP A 90 -18.96 -18.01 -2.45
CA ASP A 90 -19.40 -17.76 -3.82
C ASP A 90 -18.74 -16.47 -4.34
N LYS A 91 -18.17 -16.53 -5.55
CA LYS A 91 -17.48 -15.41 -6.22
C LYS A 91 -18.21 -14.93 -7.48
N SER A 92 -19.36 -15.46 -7.78
CA SER A 92 -20.05 -15.20 -9.04
C SER A 92 -20.32 -13.72 -9.31
N SER A 93 -20.49 -12.92 -8.25
CA SER A 93 -20.81 -11.49 -8.35
C SER A 93 -19.60 -10.55 -8.24
N ARG A 94 -18.36 -11.06 -8.10
CA ARG A 94 -17.16 -10.22 -7.86
C ARG A 94 -16.92 -9.15 -8.94
N PHE A 95 -17.18 -9.48 -10.20
CA PHE A 95 -16.89 -8.62 -11.36
C PHE A 95 -18.14 -8.06 -12.03
N THR A 96 -19.25 -7.99 -11.29
CA THR A 96 -20.49 -7.36 -11.76
C THR A 96 -20.42 -5.84 -11.62
N ASP A 97 -21.31 -5.13 -12.29
CA ASP A 97 -21.46 -3.68 -12.13
C ASP A 97 -22.11 -3.36 -10.77
N TRP A 98 -21.31 -2.86 -9.84
CA TRP A 98 -21.73 -2.47 -8.49
C TRP A 98 -22.34 -1.08 -8.42
N SER A 99 -22.31 -0.29 -9.51
CA SER A 99 -22.97 1.02 -9.57
C SER A 99 -24.46 0.93 -9.88
N HIS A 100 -24.88 -0.20 -10.47
CA HIS A 100 -26.29 -0.42 -10.82
C HIS A 100 -27.19 -0.54 -9.58
N ARG A 101 -28.40 0.06 -9.64
CA ARG A 101 -29.40 -0.05 -8.60
C ARG A 101 -30.75 -0.44 -9.19
N PRO A 102 -31.53 -1.28 -8.44
CA PRO A 102 -31.19 -1.92 -7.17
C PRO A 102 -30.13 -3.01 -7.32
N LEU A 103 -29.40 -3.32 -6.23
CA LEU A 103 -28.51 -4.49 -6.21
C LEU A 103 -29.31 -5.77 -6.43
N SER A 104 -28.76 -6.69 -7.20
CA SER A 104 -29.37 -8.03 -7.34
C SER A 104 -29.24 -8.84 -6.05
N GLU A 105 -30.08 -9.84 -5.87
CA GLU A 105 -30.01 -10.75 -4.72
C GLU A 105 -28.65 -11.44 -4.61
N ALA A 106 -28.04 -11.82 -5.74
CA ALA A 106 -26.72 -12.40 -5.81
C ALA A 106 -25.63 -11.42 -5.34
N GLN A 107 -25.71 -10.13 -5.73
CA GLN A 107 -24.80 -9.09 -5.25
C GLN A 107 -24.97 -8.85 -3.73
N ALA A 108 -26.20 -8.75 -3.24
CA ALA A 108 -26.47 -8.58 -1.82
C ALA A 108 -25.94 -9.76 -0.99
N THR A 109 -26.15 -10.99 -1.46
CA THR A 109 -25.61 -12.20 -0.81
C THR A 109 -24.09 -12.19 -0.81
N TYR A 110 -23.45 -11.83 -1.92
CA TYR A 110 -22.00 -11.72 -2.01
C TYR A 110 -21.45 -10.69 -1.01
N ALA A 111 -22.02 -9.47 -0.97
CA ALA A 111 -21.57 -8.43 -0.05
C ALA A 111 -21.72 -8.81 1.43
N LEU A 112 -22.82 -9.49 1.78
CA LEU A 112 -23.01 -10.01 3.14
C LEU A 112 -22.01 -11.13 3.48
N ALA A 113 -21.61 -11.94 2.49
CA ALA A 113 -20.64 -13.00 2.69
C ALA A 113 -19.23 -12.46 3.03
N ASP A 114 -18.88 -11.26 2.58
CA ASP A 114 -17.58 -10.62 2.88
C ASP A 114 -17.41 -10.28 4.37
N VAL A 115 -18.48 -10.23 5.16
CA VAL A 115 -18.42 -9.97 6.60
C VAL A 115 -18.85 -11.14 7.46
N THR A 116 -19.58 -12.11 6.91
CA THR A 116 -20.21 -13.21 7.68
C THR A 116 -19.19 -14.05 8.46
N HIS A 117 -18.00 -14.26 7.90
CA HIS A 117 -16.96 -15.09 8.51
C HIS A 117 -15.85 -14.28 9.21
N LEU A 118 -15.88 -12.94 9.12
CA LEU A 118 -14.84 -12.08 9.73
C LEU A 118 -14.71 -12.31 11.23
N ARG A 119 -15.82 -12.51 11.92
CA ARG A 119 -15.79 -12.75 13.37
C ARG A 119 -15.03 -14.01 13.72
N ALA A 120 -15.31 -15.13 13.06
CA ALA A 120 -14.62 -16.39 13.31
C ALA A 120 -13.12 -16.29 13.00
N ILE A 121 -12.76 -15.56 11.94
CA ILE A 121 -11.37 -15.28 11.57
C ILE A 121 -10.69 -14.40 12.62
N TYR A 122 -11.35 -13.35 13.10
CA TYR A 122 -10.86 -12.47 14.15
C TYR A 122 -10.58 -13.24 15.44
N GLU A 123 -11.55 -14.03 15.94
CA GLU A 123 -11.43 -14.83 17.16
C GLU A 123 -10.26 -15.83 17.06
N TYR A 124 -10.11 -16.48 15.91
CA TYR A 124 -9.00 -17.41 15.66
C TYR A 124 -7.64 -16.69 15.64
N LEU A 125 -7.52 -15.60 14.88
CA LEU A 125 -6.26 -14.88 14.75
C LEU A 125 -5.85 -14.23 16.07
N THR A 126 -6.80 -13.64 16.82
CA THR A 126 -6.54 -13.08 18.15
C THR A 126 -5.99 -14.15 19.09
N ALA A 127 -6.61 -15.33 19.15
CA ALA A 127 -6.11 -16.42 19.96
C ALA A 127 -4.68 -16.89 19.55
N GLN A 128 -4.35 -16.86 18.26
CA GLN A 128 -2.98 -17.15 17.79
C GLN A 128 -1.98 -16.06 18.19
N LEU A 129 -2.38 -14.78 18.06
CA LEU A 129 -1.55 -13.65 18.46
C LEU A 129 -1.26 -13.63 19.96
N ASP A 130 -2.28 -13.91 20.79
CA ASP A 130 -2.14 -14.03 22.24
C ASP A 130 -1.19 -15.16 22.62
N LYS A 131 -1.35 -16.33 21.98
CA LYS A 131 -0.47 -17.49 22.19
C LYS A 131 0.98 -17.21 21.84
N THR A 132 1.24 -16.40 20.84
CA THR A 132 2.59 -16.10 20.35
C THR A 132 3.17 -14.79 20.91
N GLY A 133 2.39 -14.01 21.64
CA GLY A 133 2.78 -12.68 22.17
C GLY A 133 2.97 -11.62 21.08
N ARG A 134 2.34 -11.77 19.88
CA ARG A 134 2.59 -10.93 18.71
C ARG A 134 1.49 -9.89 18.45
N ALA A 135 0.60 -9.65 19.43
CA ALA A 135 -0.46 -8.65 19.26
C ALA A 135 0.12 -7.24 18.99
N SER A 136 1.25 -6.89 19.61
CA SER A 136 1.96 -5.61 19.39
C SER A 136 2.44 -5.46 17.95
N TRP A 137 2.84 -6.52 17.28
CA TRP A 137 3.26 -6.48 15.89
C TRP A 137 2.12 -6.04 14.97
N VAL A 138 0.94 -6.61 15.18
CA VAL A 138 -0.26 -6.21 14.44
C VAL A 138 -0.63 -4.75 14.74
N ALA A 139 -0.50 -4.31 15.98
CA ALA A 139 -0.78 -2.93 16.36
C ALA A 139 0.15 -1.93 15.65
N GLU A 140 1.45 -2.23 15.55
CA GLU A 140 2.42 -1.41 14.80
C GLU A 140 2.07 -1.31 13.31
N GLU A 141 1.70 -2.43 12.68
CA GLU A 141 1.30 -2.45 11.27
C GLU A 141 0.00 -1.67 11.01
N VAL A 142 -0.97 -1.83 11.90
CA VAL A 142 -2.26 -1.14 11.80
C VAL A 142 -2.08 0.37 12.05
N ALA A 143 -1.15 0.80 12.90
CA ALA A 143 -0.88 2.21 13.14
C ALA A 143 -0.50 2.95 11.85
N VAL A 144 0.22 2.29 10.92
CA VAL A 144 0.55 2.86 9.59
C VAL A 144 -0.72 3.07 8.75
N LEU A 145 -1.71 2.19 8.87
CA LEU A 145 -2.99 2.35 8.18
C LEU A 145 -3.87 3.47 8.77
N LEU A 146 -3.68 3.80 10.04
CA LEU A 146 -4.43 4.85 10.74
C LEU A 146 -3.73 6.22 10.64
N ASP A 147 -2.58 6.30 9.98
CA ASP A 147 -1.89 7.56 9.73
C ASP A 147 -2.50 8.28 8.52
N PRO A 148 -3.07 9.49 8.69
CA PRO A 148 -3.61 10.30 7.61
C PRO A 148 -2.64 10.52 6.44
N GLU A 149 -1.34 10.65 6.73
CA GLU A 149 -0.30 10.85 5.72
C GLU A 149 -0.22 9.69 4.71
N THR A 150 -0.68 8.50 5.09
CA THR A 150 -0.78 7.34 4.19
C THR A 150 -1.72 7.58 3.00
N TYR A 151 -2.72 8.46 3.17
CA TYR A 151 -3.81 8.72 2.20
C TYR A 151 -3.70 10.09 1.53
N ILE A 152 -2.87 10.99 2.06
CA ILE A 152 -2.68 12.32 1.48
C ILE A 152 -1.69 12.22 0.32
N THR A 153 -2.11 12.64 -0.86
CA THR A 153 -1.21 12.86 -1.99
C THR A 153 -1.12 14.36 -2.24
N ARG A 154 0.04 14.94 -1.90
CA ARG A 154 0.30 16.35 -2.15
C ARG A 154 0.66 16.55 -3.62
N PRO A 155 -0.02 17.45 -4.35
CA PRO A 155 0.30 17.71 -5.76
C PRO A 155 1.77 18.09 -5.98
N ASP A 156 2.37 18.85 -5.06
CA ASP A 156 3.77 19.29 -5.18
C ASP A 156 4.79 18.12 -5.05
N GLU A 157 4.41 17.02 -4.40
CA GLU A 157 5.23 15.83 -4.18
C GLU A 157 4.89 14.70 -5.17
N ALA A 158 3.82 14.85 -5.98
CA ALA A 158 3.31 13.80 -6.86
C ALA A 158 4.34 13.33 -7.91
N TRP A 159 5.31 14.19 -8.26
CA TRP A 159 6.38 13.88 -9.20
C TRP A 159 7.39 12.85 -8.69
N GLU A 160 7.58 12.71 -7.39
CA GLU A 160 8.50 11.75 -6.77
C GLU A 160 8.08 10.29 -7.02
N ARG A 161 6.81 10.09 -7.27
CA ARG A 161 6.23 8.77 -7.61
C ARG A 161 6.37 8.44 -9.10
N VAL A 162 6.80 9.39 -9.94
CA VAL A 162 6.96 9.19 -11.39
C VAL A 162 8.35 8.62 -11.66
N ARG A 163 8.40 7.36 -12.09
CA ARG A 163 9.68 6.71 -12.43
C ARG A 163 10.24 7.28 -13.73
N THR A 164 11.31 8.05 -13.64
CA THR A 164 12.00 8.64 -14.79
C THR A 164 13.34 7.95 -15.06
N ARG A 165 13.74 7.91 -16.34
CA ARG A 165 15.08 7.42 -16.74
C ARG A 165 16.08 8.56 -16.88
N SER A 166 15.62 9.80 -16.98
CA SER A 166 16.46 10.99 -17.11
C SER A 166 16.49 11.74 -15.79
N GLY A 167 17.68 12.09 -15.34
CA GLY A 167 17.92 12.88 -14.14
C GLY A 167 18.25 14.35 -14.41
N SER A 168 18.10 14.86 -15.66
CA SER A 168 18.44 16.27 -15.90
C SER A 168 17.52 17.20 -15.11
N PRO A 169 18.07 18.20 -14.37
CA PRO A 169 17.27 19.05 -13.50
C PRO A 169 16.11 19.75 -14.21
N ARG A 170 16.34 20.18 -15.46
CA ARG A 170 15.30 20.83 -16.27
C ARG A 170 14.18 19.86 -16.68
N PHE A 171 14.52 18.63 -17.03
CA PHE A 171 13.53 17.60 -17.31
C PHE A 171 12.68 17.29 -16.07
N LEU A 172 13.33 17.13 -14.92
CA LEU A 172 12.63 16.87 -13.64
C LEU A 172 11.74 18.05 -13.23
N ALA A 173 12.13 19.30 -13.50
CA ALA A 173 11.28 20.46 -13.27
C ALA A 173 9.99 20.40 -14.10
N ILE A 174 10.06 19.98 -15.35
CA ILE A 174 8.87 19.81 -16.20
C ILE A 174 8.02 18.63 -15.70
N VAL A 175 8.64 17.51 -15.32
CA VAL A 175 7.94 16.37 -14.70
C VAL A 175 7.19 16.80 -13.45
N ARG A 176 7.82 17.61 -12.59
CA ARG A 176 7.21 18.13 -11.35
C ARG A 176 5.94 18.95 -11.66
N GLU A 177 6.05 19.90 -12.56
CA GLU A 177 4.90 20.76 -12.90
C GLU A 177 3.76 19.98 -13.58
N LEU A 178 4.09 19.04 -14.47
CA LEU A 178 3.10 18.17 -15.09
C LEU A 178 2.44 17.24 -14.06
N ALA A 179 3.22 16.66 -13.15
CA ALA A 179 2.66 15.80 -12.09
C ALA A 179 1.76 16.59 -11.13
N ARG A 180 2.18 17.80 -10.74
CA ARG A 180 1.39 18.72 -9.92
C ARG A 180 0.05 19.06 -10.56
N PHE A 181 0.08 19.50 -11.81
CA PHE A 181 -1.16 19.80 -12.55
C PHE A 181 -2.08 18.57 -12.61
N ARG A 182 -1.55 17.41 -12.99
CA ARG A 182 -2.32 16.17 -13.10
C ARG A 182 -2.99 15.80 -11.79
N GLU A 183 -2.26 15.89 -10.69
CA GLU A 183 -2.77 15.53 -9.36
C GLU A 183 -3.84 16.51 -8.89
N SER A 184 -3.57 17.84 -8.99
CA SER A 184 -4.56 18.88 -8.65
C SER A 184 -5.84 18.72 -9.46
N TYR A 185 -5.73 18.54 -10.78
CA TYR A 185 -6.90 18.35 -11.65
C TYR A 185 -7.70 17.10 -11.30
N ALA A 186 -7.00 15.99 -10.99
CA ALA A 186 -7.64 14.73 -10.61
C ALA A 186 -8.42 14.87 -9.29
N GLN A 187 -7.83 15.54 -8.29
CA GLN A 187 -8.47 15.81 -7.00
C GLN A 187 -9.66 16.76 -7.12
N GLU A 188 -9.52 17.87 -7.87
CA GLU A 188 -10.59 18.84 -8.07
C GLU A 188 -11.81 18.26 -8.81
N ARG A 189 -11.59 17.29 -9.68
CA ARG A 189 -12.65 16.67 -10.51
C ARG A 189 -13.12 15.32 -10.00
N ASP A 190 -12.55 14.84 -8.91
CA ASP A 190 -12.81 13.49 -8.36
C ASP A 190 -12.69 12.39 -9.41
N VAL A 191 -11.58 12.41 -10.15
CA VAL A 191 -11.29 11.40 -11.17
C VAL A 191 -9.92 10.76 -10.95
N PRO A 192 -9.74 9.48 -11.28
CA PRO A 192 -8.42 8.86 -11.21
C PRO A 192 -7.40 9.62 -12.08
N ARG A 193 -6.19 9.90 -11.54
CA ARG A 193 -5.12 10.60 -12.27
C ARG A 193 -4.79 10.00 -13.64
N SER A 194 -4.97 8.69 -13.79
CA SER A 194 -4.76 7.98 -15.06
C SER A 194 -5.79 8.34 -16.14
N ARG A 195 -6.94 8.90 -15.75
CA ARG A 195 -7.93 9.46 -16.67
C ARG A 195 -7.52 10.82 -17.21
N VAL A 196 -6.74 11.58 -16.45
CA VAL A 196 -6.15 12.84 -16.94
C VAL A 196 -5.06 12.51 -17.96
N TYR A 197 -4.00 11.82 -17.55
CA TYR A 197 -3.00 11.14 -18.39
C TYR A 197 -2.12 10.21 -17.55
N LYS A 198 -1.58 9.17 -18.21
CA LYS A 198 -0.70 8.17 -17.60
C LYS A 198 0.72 8.68 -17.43
N ASP A 199 1.54 7.99 -16.62
CA ASP A 199 2.95 8.33 -16.40
C ASP A 199 3.77 8.33 -17.71
N ASP A 200 3.53 7.38 -18.61
CA ASP A 200 4.22 7.33 -19.90
C ASP A 200 3.95 8.59 -20.75
N ALA A 201 2.68 9.06 -20.75
CA ALA A 201 2.34 10.31 -21.44
C ALA A 201 2.98 11.52 -20.75
N LEU A 202 3.05 11.55 -19.40
CA LEU A 202 3.73 12.59 -18.65
C LEU A 202 5.22 12.68 -19.04
N ILE A 203 5.91 11.54 -19.10
CA ILE A 203 7.33 11.45 -19.49
C ILE A 203 7.52 11.87 -20.94
N GLU A 204 6.64 11.48 -21.87
CA GLU A 204 6.65 11.92 -23.26
C GLU A 204 6.52 13.45 -23.36
N LEU A 205 5.53 14.03 -22.63
CA LEU A 205 5.31 15.49 -22.61
C LEU A 205 6.51 16.25 -22.03
N ALA A 206 7.12 15.76 -20.97
CA ALA A 206 8.33 16.35 -20.39
C ALA A 206 9.53 16.30 -21.36
N SER A 207 9.60 15.27 -22.20
CA SER A 207 10.66 15.10 -23.21
C SER A 207 10.44 15.95 -24.44
N THR A 208 9.20 16.00 -24.95
CA THR A 208 8.84 16.72 -26.19
C THR A 208 8.61 18.21 -25.98
N LYS A 209 8.29 18.61 -24.72
CA LYS A 209 8.11 20.01 -24.30
C LYS A 209 7.13 20.81 -25.19
N PRO A 210 5.90 20.32 -25.35
CA PRO A 210 4.91 20.99 -26.18
C PRO A 210 4.60 22.39 -25.64
N LEU A 211 4.52 23.39 -26.52
CA LEU A 211 4.14 24.76 -26.18
C LEU A 211 2.86 25.21 -26.87
N THR A 212 2.35 24.41 -27.78
CA THR A 212 1.13 24.71 -28.56
C THR A 212 0.21 23.47 -28.60
N GLU A 213 -1.08 23.66 -28.83
CA GLU A 213 -2.01 22.55 -29.06
C GLU A 213 -1.59 21.70 -30.28
N GLY A 214 -1.00 22.31 -31.29
CA GLY A 214 -0.45 21.62 -32.46
C GLY A 214 0.70 20.66 -32.08
N ASP A 215 1.47 20.98 -31.04
CA ASP A 215 2.50 20.07 -30.51
C ASP A 215 1.87 18.93 -29.68
N LEU A 216 0.83 19.21 -28.90
CA LEU A 216 0.07 18.17 -28.17
C LEU A 216 -0.57 17.16 -29.12
N ALA A 217 -1.02 17.60 -30.31
CA ALA A 217 -1.58 16.72 -31.32
C ALA A 217 -0.58 15.65 -31.81
N LYS A 218 0.73 15.91 -31.71
CA LYS A 218 1.81 14.99 -32.10
C LYS A 218 2.11 13.93 -31.03
N SER A 219 1.64 14.09 -29.78
CA SER A 219 1.85 13.11 -28.72
C SER A 219 1.15 11.79 -29.10
N ARG A 220 1.86 10.68 -28.90
CA ARG A 220 1.35 9.33 -29.18
C ARG A 220 0.64 8.72 -27.97
N LEU A 221 1.03 9.13 -26.79
CA LEU A 221 0.58 8.53 -25.51
C LEU A 221 -0.54 9.33 -24.85
N LEU A 222 -0.70 10.62 -25.20
CA LEU A 222 -1.77 11.45 -24.67
C LEU A 222 -3.12 11.09 -25.34
N LEU A 223 -4.13 10.79 -24.53
CA LEU A 223 -5.48 10.51 -24.99
C LEU A 223 -6.09 11.71 -25.72
N ARG A 224 -7.11 11.47 -26.54
CA ARG A 224 -7.76 12.49 -27.38
C ARG A 224 -8.33 13.64 -26.55
N GLU A 225 -8.90 13.30 -25.41
CA GLU A 225 -9.49 14.24 -24.45
C GLU A 225 -8.45 15.17 -23.85
N GLY A 226 -7.23 14.66 -23.60
CA GLY A 226 -6.11 15.45 -23.06
C GLY A 226 -5.47 16.42 -24.04
N ARG A 227 -5.83 16.38 -25.34
CA ARG A 227 -5.26 17.25 -26.38
C ARG A 227 -6.03 18.54 -26.58
N ARG A 228 -7.13 18.76 -25.88
CA ARG A 228 -8.03 19.91 -26.02
C ARG A 228 -8.59 20.34 -24.66
N GLY A 229 -9.13 21.54 -24.60
CA GLY A 229 -9.81 22.07 -23.40
C GLY A 229 -8.88 22.28 -22.21
N ASP A 230 -9.42 22.15 -21.02
CA ASP A 230 -8.75 22.48 -19.77
C ASP A 230 -7.48 21.63 -19.52
N ILE A 231 -7.52 20.36 -19.90
CA ILE A 231 -6.36 19.47 -19.74
C ILE A 231 -5.21 19.91 -20.65
N ALA A 232 -5.50 20.24 -21.91
CA ALA A 232 -4.48 20.74 -22.83
C ALA A 232 -3.89 22.06 -22.35
N ALA A 233 -4.73 23.01 -21.94
CA ALA A 233 -4.30 24.29 -21.40
C ALA A 233 -3.41 24.12 -20.16
N GLY A 234 -3.81 23.23 -19.23
CA GLY A 234 -3.04 22.91 -18.04
C GLY A 234 -1.69 22.25 -18.35
N ILE A 235 -1.64 21.32 -19.32
CA ILE A 235 -0.38 20.69 -19.76
C ILE A 235 0.57 21.75 -20.32
N LEU A 236 0.10 22.64 -21.21
CA LEU A 236 0.94 23.68 -21.82
C LEU A 236 1.46 24.66 -20.75
N ALA A 237 0.61 25.06 -19.81
CA ALA A 237 1.00 25.90 -18.69
C ALA A 237 2.04 25.22 -17.80
N ALA A 238 1.86 23.94 -17.46
CA ALA A 238 2.79 23.15 -16.65
C ALA A 238 4.16 23.01 -17.35
N VAL A 239 4.17 22.69 -18.65
CA VAL A 239 5.43 22.62 -19.44
C VAL A 239 6.15 23.96 -19.44
N LYS A 240 5.43 25.07 -19.68
CA LYS A 240 5.98 26.41 -19.64
C LYS A 240 6.56 26.74 -18.27
N ALA A 241 5.81 26.50 -17.19
CA ALA A 241 6.27 26.69 -15.82
C ALA A 241 7.55 25.91 -15.51
N GLY A 242 7.60 24.63 -15.91
CA GLY A 242 8.79 23.80 -15.76
C GLY A 242 9.99 24.25 -16.57
N LEU A 243 9.79 24.91 -17.74
CA LEU A 243 10.85 25.49 -18.52
C LEU A 243 11.39 26.81 -17.93
N GLU A 244 10.54 27.60 -17.29
CA GLU A 244 10.87 28.95 -16.79
C GLU A 244 11.33 28.92 -15.32
N THR A 245 10.99 27.89 -14.54
CA THR A 245 11.35 27.83 -13.13
C THR A 245 12.88 27.91 -12.91
N ARG A 246 13.28 28.65 -11.88
CA ARG A 246 14.66 28.68 -11.37
C ARG A 246 14.90 27.66 -10.27
N ASP A 247 13.85 27.19 -9.63
CA ASP A 247 13.90 26.12 -8.64
C ASP A 247 13.93 24.76 -9.36
N LEU A 248 15.14 24.27 -9.59
CA LEU A 248 15.36 23.00 -10.26
C LEU A 248 15.43 21.87 -9.24
N PRO A 249 14.60 20.84 -9.38
CA PRO A 249 14.71 19.64 -8.56
C PRO A 249 16.12 19.07 -8.70
N LYS A 250 16.72 18.75 -7.57
CA LYS A 250 17.93 17.93 -7.61
C LYS A 250 17.50 16.54 -8.07
N PRO A 251 18.18 15.92 -9.04
CA PRO A 251 18.03 14.49 -9.26
C PRO A 251 18.11 13.85 -7.88
N ALA A 252 17.25 12.85 -7.61
CA ALA A 252 17.55 11.94 -6.51
C ALA A 252 19.03 11.66 -6.64
N PRO A 253 19.84 11.86 -5.59
CA PRO A 253 21.23 11.53 -5.72
C PRO A 253 21.20 10.16 -6.41
N ASP A 254 21.80 10.05 -7.62
CA ASP A 254 22.53 8.85 -7.90
C ASP A 254 23.45 8.80 -6.69
N GLU A 255 22.91 8.29 -5.56
CA GLU A 255 23.81 7.59 -4.72
C GLU A 255 24.43 6.62 -5.74
N PRO A 256 25.68 6.82 -6.16
CA PRO A 256 26.44 5.72 -6.63
C PRO A 256 26.35 4.86 -5.40
N GLY A 257 25.32 3.99 -5.38
CA GLY A 257 25.21 2.96 -4.38
C GLY A 257 26.62 2.49 -4.37
N ARG A 258 27.38 2.71 -3.28
CA ARG A 258 28.69 2.12 -3.14
C ARG A 258 28.56 0.84 -3.85
N PRO A 259 29.30 0.59 -5.02
CA PRO A 259 28.94 -0.37 -6.02
C PRO A 259 28.31 -1.52 -5.30
N GLY A 260 26.95 -1.51 -5.40
CA GLY A 260 26.09 -1.99 -4.32
C GLY A 260 26.54 -3.37 -4.10
N ASN A 261 26.84 -3.74 -2.89
CA ASN A 261 27.31 -5.05 -2.60
C ASN A 261 26.11 -5.98 -2.88
N ALA A 262 25.82 -6.17 -4.18
CA ALA A 262 24.72 -6.98 -4.66
C ALA A 262 24.78 -8.37 -4.00
N ALA A 263 26.01 -8.86 -3.76
CA ALA A 263 26.24 -10.08 -3.01
C ALA A 263 25.80 -9.95 -1.54
N LEU A 264 26.02 -8.81 -0.89
CA LEU A 264 25.53 -8.57 0.48
C LEU A 264 24.02 -8.46 0.52
N ALA A 265 23.40 -7.81 -0.46
CA ALA A 265 21.93 -7.75 -0.56
C ALA A 265 21.32 -9.17 -0.72
N GLU A 266 21.97 -10.07 -1.49
CA GLU A 266 21.55 -11.46 -1.60
C GLU A 266 21.76 -12.24 -0.28
N LEU A 267 22.86 -12.01 0.45
CA LEU A 267 23.03 -12.60 1.78
C LEU A 267 21.95 -12.12 2.76
N LEU A 268 21.63 -10.83 2.75
CA LEU A 268 20.53 -10.27 3.55
C LEU A 268 19.17 -10.89 3.17
N ARG A 269 18.94 -11.18 1.88
CA ARG A 269 17.72 -11.88 1.42
C ARG A 269 17.65 -13.30 1.95
N VAL A 270 18.78 -14.03 1.98
CA VAL A 270 18.85 -15.36 2.59
C VAL A 270 18.60 -15.31 4.08
N LEU A 271 19.21 -14.35 4.79
CA LEU A 271 18.98 -14.12 6.22
C LEU A 271 17.50 -13.81 6.48
N LEU A 272 16.90 -12.87 5.70
CA LEU A 272 15.49 -12.52 5.82
C LEU A 272 14.60 -13.76 5.69
N LYS A 273 14.85 -14.59 4.67
CA LYS A 273 14.07 -15.81 4.48
C LYS A 273 14.21 -16.76 5.67
N ALA A 274 15.41 -17.00 6.15
CA ALA A 274 15.65 -17.87 7.29
C ALA A 274 14.97 -17.37 8.58
N LYS A 275 15.02 -16.04 8.83
CA LYS A 275 14.36 -15.42 9.98
C LYS A 275 12.84 -15.43 9.86
N ALA A 276 12.32 -15.17 8.67
CA ALA A 276 10.89 -15.22 8.39
C ALA A 276 10.30 -16.62 8.57
N ASP A 277 11.01 -17.65 8.07
CA ASP A 277 10.63 -19.06 8.23
C ASP A 277 10.65 -19.47 9.73
N ALA A 278 11.71 -19.11 10.47
CA ALA A 278 11.84 -19.38 11.90
C ALA A 278 10.75 -18.69 12.73
N ALA A 279 10.44 -17.44 12.38
CA ALA A 279 9.36 -16.68 13.02
C ALA A 279 7.98 -17.05 12.49
N SER A 280 7.87 -17.83 11.41
CA SER A 280 6.59 -18.11 10.73
C SER A 280 5.83 -16.82 10.37
N VAL A 281 6.51 -15.84 9.76
CA VAL A 281 5.96 -14.54 9.35
C VAL A 281 6.25 -14.32 7.86
N ALA A 282 5.36 -13.60 7.17
CA ALA A 282 5.61 -13.27 5.76
C ALA A 282 6.86 -12.38 5.61
N PRO A 283 7.84 -12.75 4.75
CA PRO A 283 9.09 -11.99 4.60
C PRO A 283 8.89 -10.51 4.25
N LYS A 284 7.93 -10.20 3.37
CA LYS A 284 7.63 -8.81 2.96
C LYS A 284 7.10 -7.93 4.09
N LEU A 285 6.53 -8.54 5.14
CA LEU A 285 6.13 -7.78 6.31
C LEU A 285 7.35 -7.34 7.13
N ILE A 286 8.45 -8.08 7.07
CA ILE A 286 9.69 -7.78 7.79
C ILE A 286 10.52 -6.76 7.04
N ALA A 287 10.83 -7.01 5.76
CA ALA A 287 11.66 -6.13 4.94
C ALA A 287 11.31 -6.25 3.45
N SER A 288 11.33 -5.13 2.73
CA SER A 288 11.23 -5.07 1.28
C SER A 288 12.58 -5.32 0.60
N ALA A 289 12.59 -5.56 -0.71
CA ALA A 289 13.84 -5.64 -1.48
C ALA A 289 14.63 -4.32 -1.41
N ALA A 290 13.92 -3.18 -1.42
CA ALA A 290 14.55 -1.87 -1.31
C ALA A 290 15.22 -1.66 0.07
N ASP A 291 14.62 -2.17 1.16
CA ASP A 291 15.25 -2.14 2.49
C ASP A 291 16.56 -2.93 2.49
N LEU A 292 16.58 -4.11 1.86
CA LEU A 292 17.78 -4.94 1.79
C LEU A 292 18.90 -4.25 1.00
N ASP A 293 18.57 -3.65 -0.14
CA ASP A 293 19.51 -2.90 -0.96
C ASP A 293 20.04 -1.66 -0.20
N ALA A 294 19.16 -0.97 0.53
CA ALA A 294 19.53 0.17 1.36
C ALA A 294 20.46 -0.24 2.52
N ILE A 295 20.16 -1.33 3.24
CA ILE A 295 21.01 -1.87 4.31
C ILE A 295 22.40 -2.25 3.74
N ALA A 296 22.44 -2.92 2.58
CA ALA A 296 23.68 -3.31 1.92
C ALA A 296 24.52 -2.09 1.48
N SER A 297 23.87 -0.97 1.20
CA SER A 297 24.51 0.31 0.85
C SER A 297 24.85 1.20 2.05
N GLY A 298 24.53 0.77 3.27
CA GLY A 298 24.82 1.49 4.50
C GLY A 298 23.67 2.31 5.07
N GLY A 299 22.45 2.18 4.52
CA GLY A 299 21.22 2.81 5.07
C GLY A 299 20.91 2.30 6.49
N ARG A 300 20.46 3.20 7.37
CA ARG A 300 20.19 2.88 8.78
C ARG A 300 18.84 3.39 9.28
N ASP A 301 18.20 4.30 8.59
CA ASP A 301 16.86 4.81 8.89
C ASP A 301 15.84 4.11 7.99
N LEU A 302 15.45 2.89 8.39
CA LEU A 302 14.59 2.02 7.61
C LEU A 302 13.58 1.31 8.51
N PRO A 303 12.33 1.10 8.04
CA PRO A 303 11.33 0.35 8.81
C PRO A 303 11.80 -1.04 9.24
N ALA A 304 12.56 -1.74 8.39
CA ALA A 304 13.12 -3.06 8.68
C ALA A 304 14.11 -3.09 9.87
N LEU A 305 14.59 -1.92 10.32
CA LEU A 305 15.54 -1.75 11.42
C LEU A 305 14.89 -1.20 12.69
N SER A 306 13.56 -1.15 12.77
CA SER A 306 12.82 -0.60 13.91
C SER A 306 11.75 -1.57 14.43
N GLY A 307 11.28 -1.34 15.66
CA GLY A 307 10.21 -2.11 16.31
C GLY A 307 10.47 -3.62 16.29
N TRP A 308 9.43 -4.40 16.15
CA TRP A 308 9.50 -5.86 16.13
C TRP A 308 10.35 -6.41 14.95
N ARG A 309 10.44 -5.66 13.85
CA ARG A 309 11.28 -6.05 12.69
C ARG A 309 12.75 -6.05 13.01
N ALA A 310 13.20 -5.09 13.83
CA ALA A 310 14.59 -5.06 14.32
C ALA A 310 14.92 -6.31 15.14
N GLU A 311 14.00 -6.73 16.01
CA GLU A 311 14.18 -7.92 16.86
C GLU A 311 14.26 -9.22 16.04
N VAL A 312 13.39 -9.35 15.03
CA VAL A 312 13.31 -10.57 14.21
C VAL A 312 14.46 -10.64 13.19
N PHE A 313 14.82 -9.51 12.58
CA PHE A 313 15.72 -9.48 11.42
C PHE A 313 16.74 -8.35 11.49
N GLY A 314 16.33 -7.12 11.78
CA GLY A 314 17.13 -5.92 11.56
C GLY A 314 18.45 -5.92 12.33
N ASN A 315 18.46 -6.36 13.59
CA ASN A 315 19.69 -6.45 14.40
C ASN A 315 20.71 -7.43 13.76
N ASP A 316 20.27 -8.59 13.34
CA ASP A 316 21.16 -9.55 12.67
C ASP A 316 21.55 -9.09 11.26
N ALA A 317 20.68 -8.37 10.56
CA ALA A 317 21.01 -7.76 9.28
C ALA A 317 22.15 -6.75 9.38
N LEU A 318 22.15 -5.92 10.43
CA LEU A 318 23.25 -4.97 10.70
C LEU A 318 24.55 -5.68 11.06
N ARG A 319 24.49 -6.72 11.88
CA ARG A 319 25.65 -7.53 12.27
C ARG A 319 26.23 -8.29 11.08
N LEU A 320 25.37 -8.82 10.20
CA LEU A 320 25.81 -9.46 8.95
C LEU A 320 26.53 -8.46 8.04
N ALA A 321 25.97 -7.26 7.89
CA ALA A 321 26.57 -6.19 7.08
C ALA A 321 27.90 -5.69 7.67
N ALA A 322 28.08 -5.76 8.99
CA ALA A 322 29.30 -5.41 9.69
C ALA A 322 30.37 -6.54 9.67
N GLY A 323 30.00 -7.75 9.24
CA GLY A 323 30.89 -8.91 9.25
C GLY A 323 31.06 -9.59 10.61
N GLU A 324 30.18 -9.27 11.58
CA GLU A 324 30.20 -9.86 12.93
C GLU A 324 29.57 -11.26 12.96
N ILE A 325 28.68 -11.55 12.01
CA ILE A 325 28.04 -12.84 11.84
C ILE A 325 28.15 -13.30 10.38
N ALA A 326 28.02 -14.61 10.18
CA ALA A 326 27.96 -15.22 8.86
C ALA A 326 26.78 -16.19 8.75
N LEU A 327 26.44 -16.62 7.56
CA LEU A 327 25.44 -17.65 7.31
C LEU A 327 26.09 -18.98 6.98
N SER A 328 25.61 -20.03 7.62
CA SER A 328 26.07 -21.40 7.41
C SER A 328 24.91 -22.33 7.10
N ALA A 329 25.11 -23.28 6.21
CA ALA A 329 24.16 -24.36 5.95
C ALA A 329 24.41 -25.52 6.89
N GLN A 330 23.47 -25.83 7.77
CA GLN A 330 23.56 -26.95 8.70
C GLN A 330 22.23 -27.70 8.72
N ASP A 331 22.27 -29.01 8.54
CA ASP A 331 21.09 -29.90 8.57
C ASP A 331 19.97 -29.44 7.60
N GLY A 332 20.33 -28.91 6.42
CA GLY A 332 19.40 -28.44 5.42
C GLY A 332 18.75 -27.07 5.72
N ALA A 333 19.16 -26.40 6.78
CA ALA A 333 18.69 -25.06 7.17
C ALA A 333 19.83 -24.03 7.16
N VAL A 334 19.48 -22.77 6.97
CA VAL A 334 20.42 -21.65 7.12
C VAL A 334 20.46 -21.23 8.59
N LYS A 335 21.64 -21.19 9.16
CA LYS A 335 21.90 -20.75 10.55
C LYS A 335 22.85 -19.55 10.57
N VAL A 336 22.62 -18.68 11.54
CA VAL A 336 23.53 -17.58 11.87
C VAL A 336 24.65 -18.12 12.74
N VAL A 337 25.90 -17.79 12.42
CA VAL A 337 27.10 -18.15 13.19
C VAL A 337 27.92 -16.89 13.49
N GLU A 338 28.52 -16.85 14.66
CA GLU A 338 29.41 -15.76 15.06
C GLU A 338 30.75 -15.86 14.27
N VAL A 339 31.26 -14.71 13.87
CA VAL A 339 32.62 -14.61 13.25
C VAL A 339 33.54 -14.10 14.34
N HIS A 340 34.55 -14.94 14.68
CA HIS A 340 35.57 -14.64 15.72
C HIS A 340 36.88 -14.16 15.08
#